data_f4be9cef2b46cdf88d3e53eb31ef98c8
#
_entry.id   f4be9cef2b46cdf88d3e53eb31ef98c8
#
_cell.length_a   1.000
_cell.length_b   1.000
_cell.length_c   1.000
_cell.angle_alpha   90.00
_cell.angle_beta   90.00
_cell.angle_gamma   90.00
#
_symmetry.space_group_name_H-M   'P 1'
#
loop_
_entity.id
_entity.type
_entity.pdbx_description
1 polymer ?
#
loop_
_entity_poly.entity_id
_entity_poly.type
_entity_poly.pdbx_seq_one_letter_code
_entity_poly.pdbx_strand_id
1 'polypeptide(L)'
;MTMIGVFCIEDKCIRCGACVSSCPFNALEINGEGFPVVLEGCTLCGTCVQACNYDALEMKGKKSEKGAGEGESRGVYTFAEQKGGKVTRVALEMLSPGRKLADLSSTFLCALLIGGEGIEKEAQKLIDHGADKVWVVSHPSLEHFLDEAYAEAIRLLFLQERPAIFLGGATAQGRALFPRVSTLLGTGLTADCTELGIETETGNLLQTRPAFGGNIMATILTPHHRPQMATIRPRVMPLPQPRNENNGEIL
;
A
#
# COMPACT_ATOMS: atom_id res chain seq x y z
N MET A 1 -5.94 3.10 28.09
CA MET A 1 -4.88 3.70 27.26
C MET A 1 -3.89 2.58 26.93
N THR A 2 -3.84 2.12 25.69
CA THR A 2 -2.86 1.08 25.29
C THR A 2 -1.54 1.79 25.03
N MET A 3 -0.54 1.54 25.87
CA MET A 3 0.79 2.12 25.70
C MET A 3 1.44 1.58 24.41
N ILE A 4 1.93 2.48 23.58
CA ILE A 4 2.68 2.18 22.36
C ILE A 4 4.16 2.16 22.73
N GLY A 5 4.88 1.10 22.40
CA GLY A 5 6.31 1.01 22.74
C GLY A 5 6.89 -0.39 22.57
N VAL A 6 8.18 -0.49 22.80
CA VAL A 6 8.86 -1.77 22.97
C VAL A 6 8.89 -2.06 24.46
N PHE A 7 8.50 -3.26 24.87
CA PHE A 7 8.38 -3.69 26.26
C PHE A 7 9.28 -4.88 26.52
N CYS A 8 9.92 -4.89 27.68
CA CYS A 8 10.69 -6.03 28.16
C CYS A 8 9.77 -7.02 28.90
N ILE A 9 9.87 -8.29 28.56
CA ILE A 9 9.28 -9.41 29.31
C ILE A 9 10.38 -9.88 30.28
N GLU A 10 10.33 -9.40 31.50
CA GLU A 10 11.39 -9.59 32.50
C GLU A 10 11.71 -11.06 32.76
N ASP A 11 10.69 -11.92 32.84
CA ASP A 11 10.83 -13.36 33.06
C ASP A 11 11.61 -14.08 31.94
N LYS A 12 11.69 -13.51 30.76
CA LYS A 12 12.44 -14.04 29.62
C LYS A 12 13.80 -13.38 29.42
N CYS A 13 14.01 -12.22 30.05
CA CYS A 13 15.21 -11.43 29.86
C CYS A 13 16.39 -11.92 30.65
N ILE A 14 17.42 -12.39 29.97
CA ILE A 14 18.70 -12.81 30.63
C ILE A 14 19.68 -11.65 30.81
N ARG A 15 19.28 -10.41 30.55
CA ARG A 15 20.07 -9.18 30.75
C ARG A 15 21.37 -9.13 29.91
N CYS A 16 21.39 -9.73 28.73
CA CYS A 16 22.59 -9.83 27.90
C CYS A 16 23.00 -8.53 27.20
N GLY A 17 22.11 -7.51 27.12
CA GLY A 17 22.38 -6.22 26.49
C GLY A 17 22.39 -6.21 24.95
N ALA A 18 22.15 -7.33 24.27
CA ALA A 18 22.16 -7.43 22.82
C ALA A 18 21.19 -6.45 22.12
N CYS A 19 20.03 -6.21 22.74
CA CYS A 19 19.03 -5.27 22.23
C CYS A 19 19.52 -3.81 22.25
N VAL A 20 20.32 -3.41 23.23
CA VAL A 20 20.89 -2.07 23.33
C VAL A 20 21.94 -1.87 22.24
N SER A 21 22.86 -2.82 22.09
CA SER A 21 23.93 -2.76 21.07
C SER A 21 23.40 -2.84 19.63
N SER A 22 22.23 -3.44 19.43
CA SER A 22 21.59 -3.54 18.11
C SER A 22 20.74 -2.32 17.72
N CYS A 23 20.51 -1.37 18.64
CA CYS A 23 19.65 -0.21 18.36
C CYS A 23 20.38 0.84 17.51
N PRO A 24 19.98 1.07 16.23
CA PRO A 24 20.66 2.03 15.37
C PRO A 24 20.41 3.48 15.77
N PHE A 25 19.46 3.72 16.68
CA PHE A 25 19.08 5.07 17.14
C PHE A 25 19.55 5.35 18.58
N ASN A 26 20.29 4.44 19.20
CA ASN A 26 20.70 4.53 20.62
C ASN A 26 19.51 4.83 21.56
N ALA A 27 18.33 4.32 21.23
CA ALA A 27 17.08 4.58 21.94
C ALA A 27 16.72 3.48 22.96
N LEU A 28 17.72 2.72 23.43
CA LEU A 28 17.61 1.75 24.52
C LEU A 28 18.79 1.89 25.46
N GLU A 29 18.52 1.78 26.74
CA GLU A 29 19.54 1.69 27.80
C GLU A 29 19.19 0.58 28.79
N ILE A 30 20.16 0.19 29.61
CA ILE A 30 19.95 -0.78 30.70
C ILE A 30 19.70 0.00 31.98
N ASN A 31 18.57 -0.27 32.65
CA ASN A 31 18.25 0.34 33.96
C ASN A 31 19.08 -0.26 35.09
N GLY A 32 18.92 0.30 36.31
CA GLY A 32 19.63 -0.16 37.51
C GLY A 32 19.35 -1.62 37.91
N GLU A 33 18.30 -2.24 37.39
CA GLU A 33 17.91 -3.64 37.65
C GLU A 33 18.41 -4.58 36.53
N GLY A 34 19.07 -4.04 35.48
CA GLY A 34 19.64 -4.80 34.38
C GLY A 34 18.69 -5.02 33.20
N PHE A 35 17.51 -4.41 33.17
CA PHE A 35 16.55 -4.56 32.09
C PHE A 35 16.64 -3.42 31.08
N PRO A 36 16.37 -3.70 29.78
CA PRO A 36 16.33 -2.66 28.76
C PRO A 36 15.12 -1.73 28.94
N VAL A 37 15.38 -0.44 28.88
CA VAL A 37 14.38 0.63 28.91
C VAL A 37 14.45 1.44 27.61
N VAL A 38 13.29 1.81 27.10
CA VAL A 38 13.15 2.56 25.84
C VAL A 38 13.18 4.05 26.13
N LEU A 39 14.01 4.79 25.38
CA LEU A 39 14.15 6.24 25.44
C LEU A 39 13.24 6.94 24.41
N GLU A 40 13.08 8.26 24.55
CA GLU A 40 12.23 9.09 23.65
C GLU A 40 12.60 9.04 22.16
N GLY A 41 13.85 8.70 21.83
CA GLY A 41 14.32 8.58 20.43
C GLY A 41 13.90 7.29 19.71
N CYS A 42 13.08 6.43 20.31
CA CYS A 42 12.67 5.16 19.72
C CYS A 42 11.72 5.36 18.54
N THR A 43 12.14 4.91 17.36
CA THR A 43 11.35 4.96 16.11
C THR A 43 10.46 3.73 15.90
N LEU A 44 10.43 2.80 16.85
CA LEU A 44 9.69 1.52 16.75
C LEU A 44 10.09 0.66 15.53
N CYS A 45 11.36 0.72 15.11
CA CYS A 45 11.86 -0.03 13.94
C CYS A 45 11.91 -1.56 14.14
N GLY A 46 11.79 -2.06 15.38
CA GLY A 46 11.75 -3.49 15.68
C GLY A 46 13.11 -4.21 15.70
N THR A 47 14.21 -3.56 15.36
CA THR A 47 15.56 -4.18 15.29
C THR A 47 15.96 -4.85 16.60
N CYS A 48 15.68 -4.23 17.73
CA CYS A 48 15.98 -4.77 19.05
C CYS A 48 15.16 -6.04 19.38
N VAL A 49 13.91 -6.11 18.89
CA VAL A 49 13.04 -7.29 19.06
C VAL A 49 13.60 -8.46 18.25
N GLN A 50 13.99 -8.21 17.00
CA GLN A 50 14.61 -9.24 16.14
C GLN A 50 15.98 -9.71 16.63
N ALA A 51 16.74 -8.83 17.30
CA ALA A 51 18.04 -9.16 17.87
C ALA A 51 17.96 -9.97 19.20
N CYS A 52 16.76 -10.11 19.76
CA CYS A 52 16.57 -10.82 21.02
C CYS A 52 16.35 -12.32 20.78
N ASN A 53 17.39 -13.13 21.02
CA ASN A 53 17.34 -14.59 20.88
C ASN A 53 16.45 -15.29 21.93
N TYR A 54 15.91 -14.55 22.89
CA TYR A 54 15.13 -15.09 24.01
C TYR A 54 13.67 -14.66 23.98
N ASP A 55 13.24 -13.98 22.90
CA ASP A 55 11.88 -13.41 22.77
C ASP A 55 11.45 -12.60 24.01
N ALA A 56 12.44 -11.92 24.63
CA ALA A 56 12.25 -11.13 25.84
C ALA A 56 11.82 -9.67 25.54
N LEU A 57 11.73 -9.29 24.29
CA LEU A 57 11.21 -7.98 23.87
C LEU A 57 9.98 -8.17 22.99
N GLU A 58 8.93 -7.48 23.34
CA GLU A 58 7.74 -7.38 22.51
C GLU A 58 7.49 -5.92 22.11
N MET A 59 7.08 -5.72 20.87
CA MET A 59 6.62 -4.42 20.41
C MET A 59 5.10 -4.36 20.51
N LYS A 60 4.61 -3.62 21.51
CA LYS A 60 3.21 -3.20 21.55
C LYS A 60 3.15 -1.87 20.81
N GLY A 61 3.03 -1.97 19.51
CA GLY A 61 2.66 -0.82 18.69
C GLY A 61 1.24 -0.39 19.03
N LYS A 62 0.83 0.83 18.61
CA LYS A 62 -0.53 0.96 18.12
C LYS A 62 -0.71 -0.33 17.32
N LYS A 63 -1.61 -1.23 17.75
CA LYS A 63 -2.27 -2.08 16.77
C LYS A 63 -2.58 -1.08 15.69
N SER A 64 -1.88 -1.17 14.54
CA SER A 64 -2.29 -0.40 13.36
C SER A 64 -3.77 -0.58 13.41
N GLU A 65 -4.52 0.50 13.73
CA GLU A 65 -5.97 0.36 13.88
C GLU A 65 -6.29 -0.48 12.71
N LYS A 66 -6.69 -1.75 12.96
CA LYS A 66 -6.77 -2.81 11.93
C LYS A 66 -7.39 -2.09 10.77
N GLY A 67 -6.63 -1.89 9.70
CA GLY A 67 -6.98 -0.91 8.69
C GLY A 67 -8.45 -1.06 8.40
N ALA A 68 -9.26 -0.07 8.78
CA ALA A 68 -10.70 -0.03 8.68
C ALA A 68 -11.40 -1.30 9.26
N GLY A 69 -12.18 -1.12 10.28
CA GLY A 69 -13.15 -1.96 10.98
C GLY A 69 -13.51 -3.33 10.40
N GLU A 70 -14.13 -4.19 11.20
CA GLU A 70 -14.52 -5.57 10.91
C GLU A 70 -15.37 -5.73 9.62
N GLY A 71 -14.74 -5.62 8.45
CA GLY A 71 -15.35 -5.84 7.14
C GLY A 71 -14.33 -6.45 6.19
N GLU A 72 -14.76 -7.36 5.35
CA GLU A 72 -13.95 -8.01 4.34
C GLU A 72 -13.46 -6.97 3.32
N SER A 73 -12.14 -6.89 3.10
CA SER A 73 -11.58 -6.02 2.05
C SER A 73 -11.90 -6.59 0.68
N ARG A 74 -12.46 -5.76 -0.21
CA ARG A 74 -12.94 -6.19 -1.53
C ARG A 74 -12.47 -5.27 -2.64
N GLY A 75 -12.39 -5.82 -3.84
CA GLY A 75 -12.10 -5.10 -5.06
C GLY A 75 -10.62 -4.86 -5.31
N VAL A 76 -10.29 -4.78 -6.57
CA VAL A 76 -9.00 -4.32 -7.06
C VAL A 76 -9.16 -2.88 -7.50
N TYR A 77 -8.38 -1.99 -6.90
CA TYR A 77 -8.40 -0.56 -7.22
C TYR A 77 -7.16 -0.19 -8.01
N THR A 78 -7.30 0.68 -8.98
CA THR A 78 -6.19 1.25 -9.76
C THR A 78 -6.21 2.76 -9.68
N PHE A 79 -5.06 3.38 -9.46
CA PHE A 79 -4.93 4.83 -9.52
C PHE A 79 -4.95 5.29 -10.99
N ALA A 80 -5.98 6.03 -11.36
CA ALA A 80 -6.10 6.63 -12.67
C ALA A 80 -5.32 7.96 -12.73
N GLU A 81 -4.00 7.85 -12.93
CA GLU A 81 -3.12 9.02 -13.07
C GLU A 81 -3.63 9.94 -14.20
N GLN A 82 -3.73 11.23 -13.90
CA GLN A 82 -4.10 12.26 -14.85
C GLN A 82 -3.02 13.35 -14.98
N LYS A 83 -3.04 14.05 -16.11
CA LYS A 83 -2.20 15.21 -16.36
C LYS A 83 -3.01 16.24 -17.18
N GLY A 84 -3.15 17.45 -16.62
CA GLY A 84 -3.93 18.51 -17.27
C GLY A 84 -5.39 18.14 -17.52
N GLY A 85 -6.04 17.45 -16.57
CA GLY A 85 -7.43 17.03 -16.67
C GLY A 85 -7.69 15.86 -17.63
N LYS A 86 -6.64 15.13 -18.04
CA LYS A 86 -6.77 13.96 -18.93
C LYS A 86 -6.09 12.74 -18.37
N VAL A 87 -6.78 11.60 -18.41
CA VAL A 87 -6.25 10.29 -18.03
C VAL A 87 -5.05 9.94 -18.89
N THR A 88 -3.94 9.55 -18.24
CA THR A 88 -2.70 9.19 -18.91
C THR A 88 -2.75 7.77 -19.48
N ARG A 89 -1.83 7.46 -20.40
CA ARG A 89 -1.68 6.11 -20.93
C ARG A 89 -1.39 5.09 -19.82
N VAL A 90 -0.56 5.46 -18.84
CA VAL A 90 -0.20 4.56 -17.72
C VAL A 90 -1.43 4.19 -16.88
N ALA A 91 -2.36 5.12 -16.67
CA ALA A 91 -3.61 4.82 -15.99
C ALA A 91 -4.42 3.73 -16.71
N LEU A 92 -4.48 3.79 -18.04
CA LEU A 92 -5.14 2.75 -18.83
C LEU A 92 -4.36 1.42 -18.81
N GLU A 93 -3.02 1.46 -18.83
CA GLU A 93 -2.19 0.26 -18.69
C GLU A 93 -2.45 -0.46 -17.36
N MET A 94 -2.76 0.25 -16.26
CA MET A 94 -3.06 -0.34 -14.95
C MET A 94 -4.37 -1.13 -14.93
N LEU A 95 -5.32 -0.82 -15.80
CA LEU A 95 -6.59 -1.55 -15.88
C LEU A 95 -6.38 -3.00 -16.35
N SER A 96 -5.37 -3.27 -17.17
CA SER A 96 -5.09 -4.63 -17.67
C SER A 96 -4.70 -5.61 -16.53
N PRO A 97 -3.65 -5.36 -15.73
CA PRO A 97 -3.35 -6.21 -14.58
C PRO A 97 -4.45 -6.15 -13.54
N GLY A 98 -5.10 -4.99 -13.33
CA GLY A 98 -6.24 -4.85 -12.43
C GLY A 98 -7.38 -5.79 -12.79
N ARG A 99 -7.77 -5.87 -14.07
CA ARG A 99 -8.81 -6.77 -14.56
C ARG A 99 -8.44 -8.24 -14.34
N LYS A 100 -7.22 -8.62 -14.72
CA LYS A 100 -6.72 -9.98 -14.50
C LYS A 100 -6.81 -10.41 -13.03
N LEU A 101 -6.38 -9.53 -12.12
CA LEU A 101 -6.41 -9.82 -10.67
C LEU A 101 -7.85 -9.86 -10.14
N ALA A 102 -8.73 -8.96 -10.60
CA ALA A 102 -10.14 -8.95 -10.23
C ALA A 102 -10.85 -10.24 -10.66
N ASP A 103 -10.58 -10.71 -11.88
CA ASP A 103 -11.13 -11.97 -12.40
C ASP A 103 -10.62 -13.18 -11.59
N LEU A 104 -9.30 -13.24 -11.31
CA LEU A 104 -8.70 -14.29 -10.49
C LEU A 104 -9.24 -14.34 -9.06
N SER A 105 -9.61 -13.17 -8.51
CA SER A 105 -10.15 -13.06 -7.15
C SER A 105 -11.69 -13.01 -7.12
N SER A 106 -12.37 -13.22 -8.25
CA SER A 106 -13.83 -13.16 -8.37
C SER A 106 -14.44 -11.89 -7.77
N THR A 107 -13.81 -10.73 -8.07
CA THR A 107 -14.19 -9.41 -7.56
C THR A 107 -14.24 -8.37 -8.67
N PHE A 108 -14.56 -7.12 -8.33
CA PHE A 108 -14.65 -6.00 -9.27
C PHE A 108 -13.33 -5.24 -9.41
N LEU A 109 -13.17 -4.58 -10.57
CA LEU A 109 -12.11 -3.61 -10.85
C LEU A 109 -12.66 -2.20 -10.72
N CYS A 110 -12.06 -1.40 -9.85
CA CYS A 110 -12.39 0.00 -9.67
C CYS A 110 -11.22 0.90 -10.08
N ALA A 111 -11.46 1.92 -10.87
CA ALA A 111 -10.50 2.97 -11.12
C ALA A 111 -10.77 4.17 -10.19
N LEU A 112 -9.72 4.70 -9.56
CA LEU A 112 -9.80 5.89 -8.74
C LEU A 112 -9.25 7.09 -9.53
N LEU A 113 -10.12 8.00 -9.90
CA LEU A 113 -9.81 9.21 -10.68
C LEU A 113 -9.91 10.43 -9.78
N ILE A 114 -8.79 11.14 -9.60
CA ILE A 114 -8.69 12.34 -8.75
C ILE A 114 -8.24 13.52 -9.61
N GLY A 115 -8.93 14.66 -9.47
CA GLY A 115 -8.56 15.85 -10.22
C GLY A 115 -9.37 17.10 -9.90
N GLY A 116 -9.17 18.15 -10.69
CA GLY A 116 -9.96 19.39 -10.65
C GLY A 116 -11.36 19.22 -11.23
N GLU A 117 -12.09 20.33 -11.27
CA GLU A 117 -13.42 20.36 -11.87
C GLU A 117 -13.40 19.91 -13.33
N GLY A 118 -14.36 19.09 -13.72
CA GLY A 118 -14.48 18.56 -15.08
C GLY A 118 -13.73 17.26 -15.32
N ILE A 119 -13.00 16.71 -14.33
CA ILE A 119 -12.26 15.45 -14.45
C ILE A 119 -13.19 14.25 -14.67
N GLU A 120 -14.44 14.34 -14.21
CA GLU A 120 -15.48 13.33 -14.38
C GLU A 120 -15.73 12.94 -15.84
N LYS A 121 -15.44 13.85 -16.78
CA LYS A 121 -15.56 13.59 -18.23
C LYS A 121 -14.61 12.48 -18.73
N GLU A 122 -13.55 12.21 -17.99
CA GLU A 122 -12.58 11.16 -18.31
C GLU A 122 -12.99 9.79 -17.73
N ALA A 123 -14.01 9.74 -16.85
CA ALA A 123 -14.41 8.50 -16.18
C ALA A 123 -14.91 7.44 -17.17
N GLN A 124 -15.72 7.84 -18.15
CA GLN A 124 -16.22 6.91 -19.17
C GLN A 124 -15.09 6.20 -19.93
N LYS A 125 -14.00 6.89 -20.19
CA LYS A 125 -12.82 6.29 -20.83
C LYS A 125 -12.22 5.14 -20.02
N LEU A 126 -12.22 5.21 -18.68
CA LEU A 126 -11.75 4.14 -17.82
C LEU A 126 -12.70 2.93 -17.86
N ILE A 127 -14.01 3.18 -17.89
CA ILE A 127 -15.03 2.15 -18.07
C ILE A 127 -14.86 1.45 -19.41
N ASP A 128 -14.73 2.20 -20.49
CA ASP A 128 -14.54 1.65 -21.84
C ASP A 128 -13.29 0.73 -21.91
N HIS A 129 -12.27 0.98 -21.07
CA HIS A 129 -11.06 0.17 -21.00
C HIS A 129 -11.11 -0.94 -19.93
N GLY A 130 -12.29 -1.22 -19.36
CA GLY A 130 -12.53 -2.42 -18.55
C GLY A 130 -12.68 -2.23 -17.05
N ALA A 131 -12.77 -0.99 -16.54
CA ALA A 131 -13.17 -0.77 -15.17
C ALA A 131 -14.67 -1.08 -14.99
N ASP A 132 -15.03 -1.78 -13.92
CA ASP A 132 -16.44 -2.02 -13.55
C ASP A 132 -17.01 -0.79 -12.84
N LYS A 133 -16.14 -0.06 -12.12
CA LYS A 133 -16.47 1.14 -11.37
C LYS A 133 -15.41 2.21 -11.53
N VAL A 134 -15.82 3.47 -11.45
CA VAL A 134 -14.90 4.61 -11.37
C VAL A 134 -15.32 5.49 -10.20
N TRP A 135 -14.48 5.56 -9.18
CA TRP A 135 -14.58 6.59 -8.14
C TRP A 135 -13.96 7.89 -8.64
N VAL A 136 -14.76 8.96 -8.65
CA VAL A 136 -14.31 10.29 -9.06
C VAL A 136 -14.24 11.20 -7.84
N VAL A 137 -13.05 11.71 -7.56
CA VAL A 137 -12.83 12.74 -6.53
C VAL A 137 -12.48 14.04 -7.23
N SER A 138 -13.45 14.95 -7.29
CA SER A 138 -13.32 16.24 -8.02
C SER A 138 -13.36 17.41 -7.03
N HIS A 139 -12.31 18.24 -7.03
CA HIS A 139 -12.25 19.46 -6.25
C HIS A 139 -11.24 20.44 -6.88
N PRO A 140 -11.45 21.76 -6.86
CA PRO A 140 -10.52 22.75 -7.42
C PRO A 140 -9.08 22.63 -6.88
N SER A 141 -8.92 22.32 -5.60
CA SER A 141 -7.59 22.13 -4.98
C SER A 141 -6.84 20.88 -5.47
N LEU A 142 -7.50 19.97 -6.19
CA LEU A 142 -6.93 18.75 -6.76
C LEU A 142 -6.62 18.88 -8.27
N GLU A 143 -6.77 20.08 -8.85
CA GLU A 143 -6.45 20.34 -10.26
C GLU A 143 -5.00 19.97 -10.59
N HIS A 144 -4.10 20.38 -9.71
CA HIS A 144 -2.68 20.02 -9.81
C HIS A 144 -2.33 18.90 -8.84
N PHE A 145 -1.46 18.01 -9.28
CA PHE A 145 -1.00 16.93 -8.45
C PHE A 145 -0.20 17.46 -7.25
N LEU A 146 -0.73 17.24 -6.05
CA LEU A 146 -0.07 17.42 -4.77
C LEU A 146 -0.18 16.11 -4.01
N ASP A 147 0.94 15.46 -3.75
CA ASP A 147 0.96 14.13 -3.15
C ASP A 147 0.30 14.07 -1.78
N GLU A 148 0.34 15.15 -0.99
CA GLU A 148 -0.35 15.23 0.31
C GLU A 148 -1.87 15.24 0.16
N ALA A 149 -2.41 16.10 -0.69
CA ALA A 149 -3.85 16.23 -0.90
C ALA A 149 -4.44 14.95 -1.53
N TYR A 150 -3.75 14.39 -2.50
CA TYR A 150 -4.15 13.13 -3.15
C TYR A 150 -4.09 11.95 -2.18
N ALA A 151 -3.03 11.84 -1.37
CA ALA A 151 -2.90 10.78 -0.40
C ALA A 151 -3.99 10.82 0.68
N GLU A 152 -4.37 12.02 1.14
CA GLU A 152 -5.44 12.19 2.11
C GLU A 152 -6.81 11.86 1.51
N ALA A 153 -7.09 12.26 0.27
CA ALA A 153 -8.30 11.89 -0.44
C ALA A 153 -8.43 10.36 -0.58
N ILE A 154 -7.33 9.69 -0.96
CA ILE A 154 -7.28 8.23 -1.04
C ILE A 154 -7.49 7.59 0.33
N ARG A 155 -6.83 8.10 1.37
CA ARG A 155 -6.98 7.58 2.73
C ARG A 155 -8.43 7.62 3.20
N LEU A 156 -9.10 8.75 3.03
CA LEU A 156 -10.51 8.93 3.43
C LEU A 156 -11.43 7.96 2.67
N LEU A 157 -11.25 7.85 1.35
CA LEU A 157 -12.01 6.90 0.54
C LEU A 157 -11.76 5.45 0.97
N PHE A 158 -10.52 5.06 1.20
CA PHE A 158 -10.16 3.68 1.51
C PHE A 158 -10.53 3.25 2.94
N LEU A 159 -10.76 4.18 3.84
CA LEU A 159 -11.39 3.89 5.13
C LEU A 159 -12.85 3.41 4.98
N GLN A 160 -13.54 3.85 3.93
CA GLN A 160 -14.91 3.45 3.61
C GLN A 160 -14.95 2.21 2.72
N GLU A 161 -14.24 2.25 1.60
CA GLU A 161 -14.30 1.25 0.53
C GLU A 161 -13.50 -0.03 0.83
N ARG A 162 -12.45 0.05 1.65
CA ARG A 162 -11.62 -1.08 2.08
C ARG A 162 -11.13 -1.96 0.92
N PRO A 163 -10.36 -1.42 -0.02
CA PRO A 163 -9.86 -2.21 -1.14
C PRO A 163 -8.98 -3.36 -0.66
N ALA A 164 -9.04 -4.50 -1.38
CA ALA A 164 -8.14 -5.62 -1.15
C ALA A 164 -6.76 -5.37 -1.77
N ILE A 165 -6.74 -4.76 -2.96
CA ILE A 165 -5.53 -4.47 -3.75
C ILE A 165 -5.61 -3.04 -4.27
N PHE A 166 -4.47 -2.34 -4.26
CA PHE A 166 -4.33 -1.01 -4.85
C PHE A 166 -3.09 -0.93 -5.74
N LEU A 167 -3.29 -0.63 -7.02
CA LEU A 167 -2.27 -0.60 -8.05
C LEU A 167 -2.07 0.80 -8.63
N GLY A 168 -0.85 1.14 -9.01
CA GLY A 168 -0.56 2.35 -9.77
C GLY A 168 0.70 2.25 -10.62
N GLY A 169 0.89 3.21 -11.50
CA GLY A 169 2.10 3.30 -12.31
C GLY A 169 3.31 3.76 -11.49
N ALA A 170 4.48 3.19 -11.73
CA ALA A 170 5.76 3.63 -11.14
C ALA A 170 6.30 4.88 -11.89
N THR A 171 5.46 5.86 -12.10
CA THR A 171 5.74 7.19 -12.64
C THR A 171 6.30 8.11 -11.57
N ALA A 172 6.63 9.36 -11.91
CA ALA A 172 7.00 10.36 -10.92
C ALA A 172 5.86 10.59 -9.90
N GLN A 173 4.60 10.68 -10.37
CA GLN A 173 3.44 10.81 -9.48
C GLN A 173 3.24 9.58 -8.61
N GLY A 174 3.26 8.38 -9.19
CA GLY A 174 3.07 7.15 -8.43
C GLY A 174 4.17 6.91 -7.39
N ARG A 175 5.43 7.24 -7.71
CA ARG A 175 6.56 7.13 -6.77
C ARG A 175 6.49 8.13 -5.61
N ALA A 176 5.85 9.27 -5.79
CA ALA A 176 5.58 10.21 -4.70
C ALA A 176 4.37 9.79 -3.88
N LEU A 177 3.26 9.40 -4.53
CA LEU A 177 1.97 9.14 -3.91
C LEU A 177 1.91 7.82 -3.14
N PHE A 178 2.31 6.71 -3.76
CA PHE A 178 2.08 5.36 -3.19
C PHE A 178 2.81 5.11 -1.87
N PRO A 179 4.08 5.52 -1.66
CA PRO A 179 4.74 5.39 -0.36
C PRO A 179 4.03 6.17 0.74
N ARG A 180 3.52 7.37 0.43
CA ARG A 180 2.76 8.18 1.38
C ARG A 180 1.44 7.49 1.76
N VAL A 181 0.68 7.03 0.76
CA VAL A 181 -0.58 6.29 0.99
C VAL A 181 -0.34 5.02 1.81
N SER A 182 0.69 4.24 1.48
CA SER A 182 0.99 3.01 2.22
C SER A 182 1.31 3.28 3.70
N THR A 183 2.03 4.37 3.98
CA THR A 183 2.33 4.81 5.34
C THR A 183 1.07 5.25 6.09
N LEU A 184 0.21 6.06 5.45
CA LEU A 184 -1.05 6.53 6.06
C LEU A 184 -2.04 5.40 6.35
N LEU A 185 -2.04 4.35 5.52
CA LEU A 185 -2.89 3.17 5.70
C LEU A 185 -2.25 2.08 6.56
N GLY A 186 -0.97 2.23 6.94
CA GLY A 186 -0.23 1.23 7.72
C GLY A 186 -0.04 -0.09 6.98
N THR A 187 0.14 -0.06 5.66
CA THR A 187 0.29 -1.25 4.81
C THR A 187 1.63 -1.29 4.08
N GLY A 188 1.94 -2.44 3.45
CA GLY A 188 3.14 -2.62 2.66
C GLY A 188 2.97 -2.17 1.21
N LEU A 189 4.08 -1.76 0.60
CA LEU A 189 4.16 -1.38 -0.82
C LEU A 189 5.34 -2.07 -1.50
N THR A 190 5.08 -2.73 -2.63
CA THR A 190 6.15 -3.18 -3.53
C THR A 190 6.24 -2.25 -4.75
N ALA A 191 7.41 -1.67 -4.94
CA ALA A 191 7.63 -0.71 -6.03
C ALA A 191 8.26 -1.37 -7.27
N ASP A 192 7.95 -0.81 -8.46
CA ASP A 192 8.54 -1.18 -9.75
C ASP A 192 8.30 -2.65 -10.15
N CYS A 193 7.13 -3.19 -9.85
CA CYS A 193 6.74 -4.54 -10.26
C CYS A 193 6.71 -4.67 -11.79
N THR A 194 7.04 -5.86 -12.27
CA THR A 194 6.97 -6.23 -13.69
C THR A 194 5.99 -7.37 -13.93
N GLU A 195 5.59 -8.08 -12.87
CA GLU A 195 4.60 -9.14 -12.92
C GLU A 195 3.74 -9.13 -11.65
N LEU A 196 2.46 -9.47 -11.80
CA LEU A 196 1.50 -9.61 -10.72
C LEU A 196 0.69 -10.89 -10.88
N GLY A 197 0.36 -11.53 -9.77
CA GLY A 197 -0.48 -12.71 -9.68
C GLY A 197 -1.22 -12.80 -8.36
N ILE A 198 -2.06 -13.82 -8.21
CA ILE A 198 -2.72 -14.17 -6.94
C ILE A 198 -2.22 -15.55 -6.51
N GLU A 199 -1.82 -15.66 -5.26
CA GLU A 199 -1.50 -16.94 -4.64
C GLU A 199 -2.81 -17.70 -4.39
N THR A 200 -2.92 -18.88 -4.97
CA THR A 200 -4.17 -19.63 -5.03
C THR A 200 -4.69 -20.03 -3.64
N GLU A 201 -3.78 -20.34 -2.71
CA GLU A 201 -4.14 -20.86 -1.39
C GLU A 201 -4.61 -19.75 -0.42
N THR A 202 -4.00 -18.56 -0.51
CA THR A 202 -4.20 -17.49 0.48
C THR A 202 -4.92 -16.27 -0.09
N GLY A 203 -5.04 -16.17 -1.42
CA GLY A 203 -5.56 -14.97 -2.09
C GLY A 203 -4.64 -13.75 -2.00
N ASN A 204 -3.39 -13.93 -1.57
CA ASN A 204 -2.43 -12.82 -1.50
C ASN A 204 -1.91 -12.41 -2.87
N LEU A 205 -1.65 -11.12 -3.01
CA LEU A 205 -1.04 -10.55 -4.21
C LEU A 205 0.43 -10.95 -4.31
N LEU A 206 0.79 -11.67 -5.37
CA LEU A 206 2.17 -11.95 -5.75
C LEU A 206 2.73 -10.76 -6.51
N GLN A 207 3.78 -10.14 -5.97
CA GLN A 207 4.34 -8.88 -6.46
C GLN A 207 5.78 -9.12 -6.90
N THR A 208 5.99 -9.36 -8.19
CA THR A 208 7.30 -9.73 -8.73
C THR A 208 8.02 -8.54 -9.34
N ARG A 209 9.25 -8.33 -8.93
CA ARG A 209 10.11 -7.24 -9.41
C ARG A 209 11.54 -7.69 -9.63
N PRO A 210 12.28 -7.10 -10.58
CA PRO A 210 13.73 -7.28 -10.68
C PRO A 210 14.45 -6.73 -9.42
N ALA A 211 15.41 -7.50 -8.94
CA ALA A 211 16.29 -7.11 -7.84
C ALA A 211 17.76 -7.24 -8.27
N PHE A 212 18.68 -6.68 -7.51
CA PHE A 212 20.13 -6.77 -7.72
C PHE A 212 20.57 -6.51 -9.17
N GLY A 213 20.18 -5.36 -9.72
CA GLY A 213 20.56 -4.99 -11.10
C GLY A 213 19.83 -5.78 -12.20
N GLY A 214 18.76 -6.50 -11.86
CA GLY A 214 17.95 -7.25 -12.83
C GLY A 214 18.32 -8.73 -13.00
N ASN A 215 19.33 -9.22 -12.28
CA ASN A 215 19.77 -10.61 -12.37
C ASN A 215 18.90 -11.59 -11.58
N ILE A 216 18.08 -11.10 -10.68
CA ILE A 216 17.20 -11.90 -9.82
C ILE A 216 15.80 -11.30 -9.86
N MET A 217 14.78 -12.16 -9.96
CA MET A 217 13.39 -11.78 -9.78
C MET A 217 12.96 -12.11 -8.34
N ALA A 218 12.48 -11.10 -7.62
CA ALA A 218 11.97 -11.26 -6.27
C ALA A 218 10.44 -11.18 -6.28
N THR A 219 9.76 -12.18 -5.73
CA THR A 219 8.31 -12.16 -5.49
C THR A 219 8.07 -11.82 -4.02
N ILE A 220 7.34 -10.77 -3.78
CA ILE A 220 7.08 -10.18 -2.45
C ILE A 220 5.60 -10.34 -2.11
N LEU A 221 5.32 -10.64 -0.85
CA LEU A 221 3.98 -10.76 -0.29
C LEU A 221 3.76 -9.74 0.83
N THR A 222 2.53 -9.25 0.95
CA THR A 222 2.07 -8.42 2.06
C THR A 222 0.85 -9.09 2.70
N PRO A 223 1.03 -10.19 3.47
CA PRO A 223 -0.08 -11.07 3.85
C PRO A 223 -1.00 -10.48 4.93
N HIS A 224 -0.51 -9.59 5.78
CA HIS A 224 -1.21 -9.18 7.02
C HIS A 224 -1.99 -7.88 6.91
N HIS A 225 -1.76 -7.07 5.88
CA HIS A 225 -2.36 -5.74 5.77
C HIS A 225 -3.08 -5.56 4.43
N ARG A 226 -4.07 -4.67 4.44
CA ARG A 226 -4.84 -4.29 3.24
C ARG A 226 -4.93 -2.76 3.15
N PRO A 227 -5.00 -2.22 1.93
CA PRO A 227 -4.82 -2.92 0.66
C PRO A 227 -3.40 -3.45 0.48
N GLN A 228 -3.22 -4.53 -0.28
CA GLN A 228 -1.91 -4.93 -0.78
C GLN A 228 -1.55 -3.99 -1.93
N MET A 229 -0.43 -3.27 -1.81
CA MET A 229 -0.11 -2.18 -2.73
C MET A 229 1.08 -2.49 -3.61
N ALA A 230 0.95 -2.18 -4.89
CA ALA A 230 2.05 -2.28 -5.85
C ALA A 230 2.09 -1.10 -6.82
N THR A 231 3.28 -0.61 -7.14
CA THR A 231 3.48 0.19 -8.35
C THR A 231 4.11 -0.64 -9.45
N ILE A 232 3.65 -0.44 -10.68
CA ILE A 232 4.03 -1.22 -11.85
C ILE A 232 4.83 -0.35 -12.79
N ARG A 233 5.90 -0.90 -13.32
CA ARG A 233 6.75 -0.20 -14.28
C ARG A 233 5.94 0.13 -15.55
N PRO A 234 5.95 1.39 -16.01
CA PRO A 234 5.24 1.78 -17.24
C PRO A 234 5.70 0.97 -18.46
N ARG A 235 4.78 0.70 -19.38
CA ARG A 235 4.99 -0.04 -20.63
C ARG A 235 5.36 -1.52 -20.46
N VAL A 236 5.16 -2.09 -19.28
CA VAL A 236 5.34 -3.53 -19.02
C VAL A 236 4.03 -4.28 -19.22
N MET A 237 2.92 -3.66 -18.82
CA MET A 237 1.60 -4.27 -18.99
C MET A 237 0.96 -3.85 -20.30
N PRO A 238 0.17 -4.75 -20.94
CA PRO A 238 -0.51 -4.42 -22.19
C PRO A 238 -1.56 -3.33 -21.96
N LEU A 239 -1.77 -2.49 -22.97
CA LEU A 239 -2.88 -1.55 -22.97
C LEU A 239 -4.17 -2.31 -23.33
N PRO A 240 -5.22 -2.26 -22.49
CA PRO A 240 -6.49 -2.88 -22.82
C PRO A 240 -7.14 -2.20 -24.04
N GLN A 241 -7.82 -3.00 -24.87
CA GLN A 241 -8.59 -2.45 -25.97
C GLN A 241 -9.92 -1.89 -25.45
N PRO A 242 -10.40 -0.75 -25.97
CA PRO A 242 -11.71 -0.23 -25.60
C PRO A 242 -12.82 -1.25 -25.96
N ARG A 243 -13.82 -1.35 -25.11
CA ARG A 243 -15.02 -2.19 -25.31
C ARG A 243 -16.21 -1.27 -25.58
N ASN A 244 -16.95 -1.51 -26.65
CA ASN A 244 -18.05 -0.66 -27.08
C ASN A 244 -19.33 -0.76 -26.22
N GLU A 245 -19.40 -1.72 -25.27
CA GLU A 245 -20.58 -1.96 -24.43
C GLU A 245 -20.15 -2.26 -22.98
N ASN A 246 -19.64 -1.27 -22.29
CA ASN A 246 -19.30 -1.43 -20.88
C ASN A 246 -20.26 -0.59 -20.03
N ASN A 247 -21.11 -1.26 -19.24
CA ASN A 247 -22.04 -0.64 -18.30
C ASN A 247 -21.36 -0.55 -16.92
N GLY A 248 -20.33 0.28 -16.81
CA GLY A 248 -19.68 0.54 -15.52
C GLY A 248 -20.40 1.64 -14.74
N GLU A 249 -20.16 1.67 -13.44
CA GLU A 249 -20.73 2.63 -12.50
C GLU A 249 -19.73 3.78 -12.24
N ILE A 250 -20.19 5.03 -12.34
CA ILE A 250 -19.41 6.23 -11.96
C ILE A 250 -19.97 6.72 -10.62
N LEU A 251 -19.09 6.81 -9.60
CA LEU A 251 -19.39 7.12 -8.21
C LEU A 251 -18.78 8.46 -7.80
#